data_59b5b83211d0d57474d5185e37694793
#
_entry.id   59b5b83211d0d57474d5185e37694793
#
_cell.length_a   1.000
_cell.length_b   1.000
_cell.length_c   1.000
_cell.angle_alpha   90.00
_cell.angle_beta   90.00
_cell.angle_gamma   90.00
#
_symmetry.space_group_name_H-M   'P 1'
#
loop_
_entity.id
_entity.type
_entity.pdbx_description
1 polymer ?
#
loop_
_entity_poly.entity_id
_entity_poly.type
_entity_poly.pdbx_seq_one_letter_code
_entity_poly.pdbx_strand_id
1 'polypeptide(L)'
;MENIILGAFALSVKNGGVTFNLEGKAPEKGYMVSIVGQEVVIPELDYVYENLEDYINERMSLLNSMSNLYVGVWHHKGHYYIDLSENILSKADALKQGILRSQKAIWNVSEGSEIALPSPQLSGTEFQKQTYLNLKVRELL
;
A
#
# COMPACT_ATOMS: atom_id res chain seq x y z
N MET A 1 -5.83 -4.66 -20.17
CA MET A 1 -4.75 -4.67 -19.15
C MET A 1 -3.52 -3.88 -19.59
N GLU A 2 -2.97 -4.14 -20.74
CA GLU A 2 -1.80 -3.39 -21.23
C GLU A 2 -2.00 -1.88 -21.26
N ASN A 3 -3.16 -1.40 -21.71
CA ASN A 3 -3.46 0.03 -21.76
C ASN A 3 -3.51 0.66 -20.36
N ILE A 4 -3.99 -0.08 -19.38
CA ILE A 4 -4.04 0.38 -17.98
C ILE A 4 -2.61 0.50 -17.43
N ILE A 5 -1.78 -0.52 -17.65
CA ILE A 5 -0.39 -0.53 -17.18
C ILE A 5 0.42 0.58 -17.87
N LEU A 6 0.24 0.75 -19.17
CA LEU A 6 0.94 1.79 -19.93
C LEU A 6 0.56 3.18 -19.44
N GLY A 7 -0.73 3.43 -19.22
CA GLY A 7 -1.21 4.69 -18.67
C GLY A 7 -0.67 4.96 -17.26
N ALA A 8 -0.66 3.94 -16.41
CA ALA A 8 -0.11 4.05 -15.06
C ALA A 8 1.40 4.32 -15.08
N PHE A 9 2.13 3.62 -15.95
CA PHE A 9 3.57 3.87 -16.11
C PHE A 9 3.84 5.32 -16.53
N ALA A 10 3.11 5.81 -17.52
CA ALA A 10 3.26 7.20 -17.99
C ALA A 10 2.99 8.20 -16.87
N LEU A 11 1.95 7.99 -16.07
CA LEU A 11 1.62 8.85 -14.93
C LEU A 11 2.69 8.78 -13.83
N SER A 12 3.25 7.60 -13.57
CA SER A 12 4.29 7.44 -12.55
C SER A 12 5.54 8.24 -12.91
N VAL A 13 5.90 8.26 -14.18
CA VAL A 13 7.04 9.04 -14.67
C VAL A 13 6.72 10.54 -14.67
N LYS A 14 5.56 10.92 -15.19
CA LYS A 14 5.16 12.32 -15.33
C LYS A 14 4.95 13.01 -13.98
N ASN A 15 4.26 12.34 -13.05
CA ASN A 15 3.83 12.93 -11.78
C ASN A 15 4.67 12.49 -10.58
N GLY A 16 5.60 11.56 -10.77
CA GLY A 16 6.38 10.99 -9.67
C GLY A 16 5.63 9.97 -8.84
N GLY A 17 4.46 9.54 -9.26
CA GLY A 17 3.67 8.53 -8.56
C GLY A 17 2.31 8.29 -9.16
N VAL A 18 1.74 7.13 -8.86
CA VAL A 18 0.39 6.72 -9.27
C VAL A 18 -0.09 5.60 -8.35
N THR A 19 -1.39 5.57 -8.07
CA THR A 19 -2.04 4.45 -7.38
C THR A 19 -3.25 4.03 -8.19
N PHE A 20 -3.34 2.75 -8.54
CA PHE A 20 -4.38 2.25 -9.42
C PHE A 20 -4.70 0.78 -9.14
N ASN A 21 -5.92 0.36 -9.50
CA ASN A 21 -6.32 -1.03 -9.47
C ASN A 21 -6.32 -1.63 -10.89
N LEU A 22 -6.71 -2.90 -11.03
CA LEU A 22 -6.73 -3.58 -12.32
C LEU A 22 -7.77 -3.01 -13.30
N GLU A 23 -8.69 -2.17 -12.82
CA GLU A 23 -9.64 -1.44 -13.67
C GLU A 23 -9.10 -0.06 -14.09
N GLY A 24 -7.90 0.29 -13.64
CA GLY A 24 -7.29 1.58 -13.92
C GLY A 24 -7.83 2.73 -13.07
N LYS A 25 -8.46 2.42 -11.94
CA LYS A 25 -9.07 3.42 -11.06
C LYS A 25 -8.21 3.67 -9.84
N ALA A 26 -8.16 4.92 -9.40
CA ALA A 26 -7.56 5.32 -8.13
C ALA A 26 -8.53 5.10 -6.96
N PRO A 27 -8.04 4.93 -5.73
CA PRO A 27 -8.91 4.87 -4.56
C PRO A 27 -9.54 6.25 -4.31
N GLU A 28 -10.81 6.28 -3.90
CA GLU A 28 -11.55 7.52 -3.67
C GLU A 28 -11.71 7.87 -2.21
N LYS A 29 -11.68 6.88 -1.32
CA LYS A 29 -11.89 7.03 0.13
C LYS A 29 -11.23 5.89 0.88
N GLY A 30 -11.31 5.91 2.20
CA GLY A 30 -10.73 4.88 3.05
C GLY A 30 -9.25 5.08 3.30
N TYR A 31 -8.59 4.02 3.65
CA TYR A 31 -7.20 4.04 4.10
C TYR A 31 -6.41 2.99 3.33
N MET A 32 -5.21 3.37 2.90
CA MET A 32 -4.32 2.44 2.19
C MET A 32 -3.34 1.85 3.17
N VAL A 33 -3.32 0.52 3.22
CA VAL A 33 -2.47 -0.25 4.12
C VAL A 33 -1.63 -1.21 3.28
N SER A 34 -0.31 -1.08 3.35
CA SER A 34 0.60 -1.90 2.53
C SER A 34 0.55 -3.38 2.91
N ILE A 35 0.71 -4.22 1.90
CA ILE A 35 0.82 -5.67 2.07
C ILE A 35 2.30 -6.01 2.28
N VAL A 36 2.59 -6.77 3.33
CA VAL A 36 3.95 -7.15 3.70
C VAL A 36 4.63 -7.94 2.57
N GLY A 37 5.89 -7.60 2.31
CA GLY A 37 6.73 -8.39 1.40
C GLY A 37 6.50 -8.16 -0.08
N GLN A 38 5.71 -7.14 -0.46
CA GLN A 38 5.37 -6.90 -1.86
C GLN A 38 6.13 -5.73 -2.49
N GLU A 39 6.94 -5.00 -1.73
CA GLU A 39 7.66 -3.86 -2.27
C GLU A 39 8.84 -4.29 -3.14
N VAL A 40 8.98 -3.62 -4.28
CA VAL A 40 10.14 -3.71 -5.17
C VAL A 40 10.70 -2.30 -5.35
N VAL A 41 12.01 -2.17 -5.29
CA VAL A 41 12.72 -0.90 -5.45
C VAL A 41 13.56 -0.96 -6.71
N ILE A 42 13.41 0.03 -7.59
CA ILE A 42 14.08 0.06 -8.88
C ILE A 42 14.82 1.38 -9.00
N PRO A 43 16.15 1.37 -9.31
CA PRO A 43 16.87 2.61 -9.57
C PRO A 43 16.20 3.40 -10.70
N GLU A 44 16.17 4.72 -10.58
CA GLU A 44 15.49 5.59 -11.54
C GLU A 44 15.90 5.33 -12.99
N LEU A 45 17.20 5.09 -13.24
CA LEU A 45 17.70 4.86 -14.59
C LEU A 45 17.29 3.51 -15.18
N ASP A 46 16.85 2.57 -14.33
CA ASP A 46 16.46 1.23 -14.74
C ASP A 46 14.94 1.07 -14.84
N TYR A 47 14.17 2.08 -14.43
CA TYR A 47 12.71 1.99 -14.40
C TYR A 47 12.12 2.16 -15.80
N VAL A 48 11.55 1.10 -16.31
CA VAL A 48 10.89 1.02 -17.63
C VAL A 48 9.53 0.35 -17.49
N TYR A 49 8.72 0.42 -18.55
CA TYR A 49 7.37 -0.17 -18.58
C TYR A 49 7.35 -1.63 -18.12
N GLU A 50 8.31 -2.43 -18.58
CA GLU A 50 8.38 -3.86 -18.28
C GLU A 50 8.51 -4.14 -16.78
N ASN A 51 9.13 -3.25 -16.02
CA ASN A 51 9.22 -3.40 -14.57
C ASN A 51 7.82 -3.41 -13.93
N LEU A 52 6.96 -2.52 -14.36
CA LEU A 52 5.60 -2.44 -13.84
C LEU A 52 4.75 -3.61 -14.34
N GLU A 53 4.87 -3.96 -15.60
CA GLU A 53 4.17 -5.09 -16.20
C GLU A 53 4.54 -6.40 -15.49
N ASP A 54 5.82 -6.67 -15.32
CA ASP A 54 6.32 -7.86 -14.64
C ASP A 54 5.85 -7.92 -13.19
N TYR A 55 5.90 -6.79 -12.49
CA TYR A 55 5.42 -6.69 -11.12
C TYR A 55 3.96 -7.14 -10.99
N ILE A 56 3.11 -6.64 -11.88
CA ILE A 56 1.68 -6.96 -11.89
C ILE A 56 1.46 -8.42 -12.28
N ASN A 57 2.13 -8.90 -13.31
CA ASN A 57 1.98 -10.28 -13.77
C ASN A 57 2.39 -11.30 -12.70
N GLU A 58 3.46 -11.06 -12.00
CA GLU A 58 3.92 -11.92 -10.90
C GLU A 58 2.93 -11.97 -9.73
N ARG A 59 2.08 -10.95 -9.59
CA ARG A 59 1.12 -10.81 -8.49
C ARG A 59 -0.33 -10.93 -8.94
N MET A 60 -0.56 -11.39 -10.17
CA MET A 60 -1.92 -11.46 -10.74
C MET A 60 -2.85 -12.34 -9.90
N SER A 61 -2.35 -13.46 -9.38
CA SER A 61 -3.12 -14.35 -8.52
C SER A 61 -3.60 -13.63 -7.26
N LEU A 62 -2.72 -12.87 -6.61
CA LEU A 62 -3.06 -12.09 -5.43
C LEU A 62 -4.04 -10.97 -5.77
N LEU A 63 -3.78 -10.24 -6.85
CA LEU A 63 -4.63 -9.14 -7.30
C LEU A 63 -6.05 -9.61 -7.65
N ASN A 64 -6.18 -10.82 -8.21
CA ASN A 64 -7.49 -11.38 -8.51
C ASN A 64 -8.21 -11.96 -7.28
N SER A 65 -7.49 -12.26 -6.22
CA SER A 65 -8.08 -12.85 -5.01
C SER A 65 -8.76 -11.83 -4.08
N MET A 66 -8.42 -10.54 -4.23
CA MET A 66 -8.93 -9.47 -3.39
C MET A 66 -9.36 -8.28 -4.26
N SER A 67 -10.58 -7.80 -4.06
CA SER A 67 -11.15 -6.72 -4.88
C SER A 67 -10.66 -5.32 -4.50
N ASN A 68 -10.03 -5.17 -3.37
CA ASN A 68 -9.62 -3.88 -2.81
C ASN A 68 -8.10 -3.66 -2.80
N LEU A 69 -7.38 -4.36 -3.69
CA LEU A 69 -5.94 -4.17 -3.85
C LEU A 69 -5.63 -3.14 -4.93
N TYR A 70 -4.64 -2.31 -4.63
CA TYR A 70 -4.13 -1.26 -5.52
C TYR A 70 -2.62 -1.41 -5.66
N VAL A 71 -2.14 -1.11 -6.86
CA VAL A 71 -0.71 -1.01 -7.14
C VAL A 71 -0.31 0.44 -6.94
N GLY A 72 0.72 0.67 -6.14
CA GLY A 72 1.30 1.99 -5.93
C GLY A 72 2.69 2.08 -6.53
N VAL A 73 2.98 3.20 -7.17
CA VAL A 73 4.33 3.52 -7.67
C VAL A 73 4.66 4.92 -7.21
N TRP A 74 5.84 5.12 -6.64
CA TRP A 74 6.30 6.48 -6.30
C TRP A 74 7.80 6.60 -6.45
N HIS A 75 8.21 7.82 -6.82
CA HIS A 75 9.60 8.20 -6.97
C HIS A 75 10.11 8.86 -5.69
N HIS A 76 11.24 8.40 -5.18
CA HIS A 76 11.86 8.99 -4.00
C HIS A 76 13.36 8.77 -4.01
N LYS A 77 14.14 9.86 -3.88
CA LYS A 77 15.60 9.81 -3.75
C LYS A 77 16.29 8.92 -4.81
N GLY A 78 15.94 9.13 -6.07
CA GLY A 78 16.58 8.41 -7.18
C GLY A 78 16.10 6.98 -7.40
N HIS A 79 15.00 6.59 -6.79
CA HIS A 79 14.42 5.24 -6.93
C HIS A 79 12.93 5.31 -7.16
N TYR A 80 12.41 4.32 -7.87
CA TYR A 80 10.98 4.04 -7.95
C TYR A 80 10.65 2.87 -7.04
N TYR A 81 9.58 3.03 -6.27
CA TYR A 81 9.05 2.02 -5.36
C TYR A 81 7.73 1.54 -5.91
N ILE A 82 7.58 0.22 -6.03
CA ILE A 82 6.32 -0.39 -6.46
C ILE A 82 5.85 -1.28 -5.33
N ASP A 83 4.60 -1.11 -4.89
CA ASP A 83 4.03 -1.95 -3.85
C ASP A 83 2.55 -2.23 -4.08
N LEU A 84 2.00 -3.11 -3.24
CA LEU A 84 0.57 -3.38 -3.15
C LEU A 84 0.04 -2.83 -1.85
N SER A 85 -1.12 -2.19 -1.92
CA SER A 85 -1.84 -1.72 -0.75
C SER A 85 -3.28 -2.19 -0.80
N GLU A 86 -3.81 -2.49 0.37
CA GLU A 86 -5.21 -2.81 0.56
C GLU A 86 -5.97 -1.55 0.96
N ASN A 87 -7.10 -1.28 0.31
CA ASN A 87 -7.98 -0.18 0.69
C ASN A 87 -8.95 -0.69 1.73
N ILE A 88 -8.87 -0.16 2.95
CA ILE A 88 -9.72 -0.52 4.07
C ILE A 88 -10.56 0.69 4.45
N LEU A 89 -11.89 0.54 4.42
CA LEU A 89 -12.79 1.68 4.65
C LEU A 89 -12.89 2.08 6.11
N SER A 90 -12.84 1.12 7.03
CA SER A 90 -12.90 1.38 8.47
C SER A 90 -11.55 1.87 8.98
N LYS A 91 -11.53 3.04 9.61
CA LYS A 91 -10.30 3.58 10.21
C LYS A 91 -9.75 2.64 11.28
N ALA A 92 -10.61 2.11 12.15
CA ALA A 92 -10.20 1.18 13.20
C ALA A 92 -9.54 -0.07 12.63
N ASP A 93 -10.14 -0.66 11.59
CA ASP A 93 -9.59 -1.85 10.94
C ASP A 93 -8.28 -1.55 10.22
N ALA A 94 -8.19 -0.40 9.56
CA ALA A 94 -6.97 0.02 8.86
C ALA A 94 -5.81 0.23 9.83
N LEU A 95 -6.06 0.89 10.96
CA LEU A 95 -5.06 1.09 12.01
C LEU A 95 -4.59 -0.25 12.57
N LYS A 96 -5.52 -1.15 12.84
CA LYS A 96 -5.24 -2.48 13.36
C LYS A 96 -4.35 -3.27 12.39
N GLN A 97 -4.73 -3.33 11.11
CA GLN A 97 -3.97 -4.04 10.11
C GLN A 97 -2.60 -3.41 9.88
N GLY A 98 -2.52 -2.10 9.86
CA GLY A 98 -1.24 -1.40 9.71
C GLY A 98 -0.27 -1.73 10.84
N ILE A 99 -0.74 -1.72 12.08
CA ILE A 99 0.09 -2.09 13.24
C ILE A 99 0.50 -3.56 13.16
N LEU A 100 -0.44 -4.46 12.88
CA LEU A 100 -0.16 -5.90 12.77
C LEU A 100 0.83 -6.23 11.65
N ARG A 101 0.83 -5.45 10.57
CA ARG A 101 1.77 -5.61 9.44
C ARG A 101 3.08 -4.86 9.65
N SER A 102 3.30 -4.29 10.83
CA SER A 102 4.51 -3.51 11.17
C SER A 102 4.75 -2.34 10.21
N GLN A 103 3.68 -1.74 9.71
CA GLN A 103 3.78 -0.57 8.85
C GLN A 103 4.10 0.68 9.69
N LYS A 104 4.91 1.58 9.13
CA LYS A 104 5.25 2.84 9.81
C LYS A 104 4.09 3.83 9.76
N ALA A 105 3.25 3.73 8.75
CA ALA A 105 2.11 4.63 8.53
C ALA A 105 1.08 3.97 7.63
N ILE A 106 -0.14 4.49 7.68
CA ILE A 106 -1.18 4.22 6.69
C ILE A 106 -1.56 5.54 6.02
N TRP A 107 -2.17 5.47 4.84
CA TRP A 107 -2.54 6.66 4.06
C TRP A 107 -4.04 6.90 4.14
N ASN A 108 -4.43 8.11 4.56
CA ASN A 108 -5.82 8.55 4.53
C ASN A 108 -6.12 9.17 3.15
N VAL A 109 -6.91 8.46 2.34
CA VAL A 109 -7.19 8.86 0.95
C VAL A 109 -7.94 10.18 0.89
N SER A 110 -8.98 10.34 1.72
CA SER A 110 -9.83 11.53 1.69
C SER A 110 -9.09 12.80 2.07
N GLU A 111 -8.16 12.71 3.02
CA GLU A 111 -7.40 13.87 3.49
C GLU A 111 -6.04 14.03 2.80
N GLY A 112 -5.59 13.02 2.07
CA GLY A 112 -4.29 13.05 1.42
C GLY A 112 -3.13 13.15 2.41
N SER A 113 -3.21 12.45 3.52
CA SER A 113 -2.20 12.52 4.58
C SER A 113 -1.91 11.16 5.20
N GLU A 114 -0.73 11.04 5.80
CA GLU A 114 -0.32 9.84 6.52
C GLU A 114 -0.79 9.86 7.96
N ILE A 115 -1.06 8.67 8.50
CA ILE A 115 -1.24 8.45 9.93
C ILE A 115 -0.09 7.58 10.40
N ALA A 116 0.78 8.13 11.24
CA ALA A 116 1.92 7.39 11.79
C ALA A 116 1.43 6.33 12.78
N LEU A 117 2.07 5.15 12.75
CA LEU A 117 1.67 4.01 13.55
C LEU A 117 2.75 3.62 14.56
N PRO A 118 2.36 3.13 15.76
CA PRO A 118 3.30 2.52 16.68
C PRO A 118 3.72 1.13 16.19
N SER A 119 4.84 0.64 16.72
CA SER A 119 5.27 -0.73 16.47
C SER A 119 4.34 -1.72 17.16
N PRO A 120 4.14 -2.93 16.60
CA PRO A 120 3.36 -3.97 17.26
C PRO A 120 4.09 -4.51 18.50
N GLN A 121 3.35 -5.04 19.46
CA GLN A 121 3.93 -5.78 20.57
C GLN A 121 4.19 -7.22 20.12
N LEU A 122 5.46 -7.61 20.09
CA LEU A 122 5.89 -8.90 19.56
C LEU A 122 6.06 -9.97 20.64
N SER A 123 6.10 -9.57 21.93
CA SER A 123 6.29 -10.47 23.06
C SER A 123 5.09 -10.43 24.00
N GLY A 124 4.98 -11.46 24.85
CA GLY A 124 3.90 -11.58 25.81
C GLY A 124 2.82 -12.57 25.36
N THR A 125 1.76 -12.68 26.14
CA THR A 125 0.62 -13.55 25.84
C THR A 125 -0.23 -12.94 24.71
N GLU A 126 -1.08 -13.75 24.10
CA GLU A 126 -2.03 -13.26 23.09
C GLU A 126 -2.97 -12.21 23.68
N PHE A 127 -3.37 -12.38 24.94
CA PHE A 127 -4.20 -11.40 25.62
C PHE A 127 -3.47 -10.06 25.77
N GLN A 128 -2.20 -10.08 26.18
CA GLN A 128 -1.39 -8.86 26.31
C GLN A 128 -1.19 -8.16 24.97
N LYS A 129 -0.89 -8.92 23.92
CA LYS A 129 -0.73 -8.37 22.55
C LYS A 129 -2.02 -7.75 22.04
N GLN A 130 -3.16 -8.41 22.27
CA GLN A 130 -4.46 -7.92 21.84
C GLN A 130 -4.87 -6.67 22.61
N THR A 131 -4.60 -6.63 23.92
CA THR A 131 -4.88 -5.46 24.75
C THR A 131 -4.06 -4.25 24.30
N TYR A 132 -2.78 -4.45 24.04
CA TYR A 132 -1.90 -3.40 23.49
C TYR A 132 -2.44 -2.87 22.17
N LEU A 133 -2.77 -3.77 21.24
CA LEU A 133 -3.28 -3.40 19.93
C LEU A 133 -4.56 -2.57 20.04
N ASN A 134 -5.51 -3.02 20.82
CA ASN A 134 -6.78 -2.32 21.01
C ASN A 134 -6.58 -0.93 21.62
N LEU A 135 -5.66 -0.81 22.58
CA LEU A 135 -5.33 0.47 23.19
C LEU A 135 -4.73 1.44 22.17
N LYS A 136 -3.76 0.97 21.36
CA LYS A 136 -3.12 1.81 20.34
C LYS A 136 -4.09 2.26 19.24
N VAL A 137 -4.97 1.37 18.81
CA VAL A 137 -6.02 1.71 17.85
C VAL A 137 -6.93 2.80 18.43
N ARG A 138 -7.35 2.65 19.69
CA ARG A 138 -8.21 3.63 20.36
C ARG A 138 -7.54 5.00 20.46
N GLU A 139 -6.24 5.05 20.78
CA GLU A 139 -5.48 6.29 20.87
C GLU A 139 -5.43 7.04 19.52
N LEU A 140 -5.45 6.32 18.41
CA LEU A 140 -5.33 6.88 17.06
C LEU A 140 -6.68 7.20 16.40
N LEU A 141 -7.77 6.67 16.95
CA LEU A 141 -9.10 7.01 16.47
C LEU A 141 -9.48 8.42 16.93
#